data_0e715adc113fc2788a8f1340bedec937
#
_entry.id   0e715adc113fc2788a8f1340bedec937
#
_cell.length_a   1.000
_cell.length_b   1.000
_cell.length_c   1.000
_cell.angle_alpha   90.00
_cell.angle_beta   90.00
_cell.angle_gamma   90.00
#
_symmetry.space_group_name_H-M   'P 1'
#
loop_
_entity.id
_entity.type
_entity.pdbx_description
1 polymer ?
#
loop_
_entity_poly.entity_id
_entity_poly.type
_entity_poly.pdbx_seq_one_letter_code
_entity_poly.pdbx_strand_id
1 'polypeptide(L)'
;ALCRRGLKLSDLPIDRGVAYLLQTQEADGSWYGRWGVNYLYGSFLALRGLRASHDRTASRAIWKAGRWIVSVQNADGGWGESCASYGEGAFVAAPSTPSQTACGLLGLLATGQVESENLIRGARYLLDTQRADGTWETTARIPEAGSYRLFASPRRAGTTDLPASA
;
A
#
# COMPACT_ATOMS: atom_id res chain seq x y z
N ALA A 1 8.01 -12.70 4.57
CA ALA A 1 8.43 -13.60 5.66
C ALA A 1 8.62 -15.04 5.16
N LEU A 2 7.61 -15.68 4.52
CA LEU A 2 7.66 -17.09 4.09
C LEU A 2 8.78 -17.35 3.08
N CYS A 3 8.91 -16.54 2.03
CA CYS A 3 9.99 -16.72 1.04
C CYS A 3 11.39 -16.60 1.66
N ARG A 4 11.57 -15.74 2.68
CA ARG A 4 12.85 -15.66 3.42
C ARG A 4 13.15 -16.90 4.27
N ARG A 5 12.17 -17.76 4.52
CA ARG A 5 12.30 -19.04 5.19
C ARG A 5 12.51 -20.21 4.20
N GLY A 6 12.76 -19.90 2.93
CA GLY A 6 13.05 -20.90 1.90
C GLY A 6 11.84 -21.47 1.18
N LEU A 7 10.60 -20.97 1.46
CA LEU A 7 9.43 -21.38 0.69
C LEU A 7 9.54 -20.85 -0.74
N LYS A 8 9.19 -21.68 -1.71
CA LYS A 8 9.20 -21.36 -3.14
C LYS A 8 7.82 -20.94 -3.62
N LEU A 9 7.73 -20.35 -4.81
CA LEU A 9 6.47 -19.96 -5.45
C LEU A 9 5.53 -21.17 -5.62
N SER A 10 6.08 -22.35 -5.89
CA SER A 10 5.32 -23.61 -5.99
C SER A 10 4.68 -24.08 -4.69
N ASP A 11 5.05 -23.49 -3.56
CA ASP A 11 4.49 -23.87 -2.27
C ASP A 11 3.11 -23.20 -2.12
N LEU A 12 2.10 -23.99 -1.82
CA LEU A 12 0.69 -23.62 -1.83
C LEU A 12 0.35 -22.29 -1.11
N PRO A 13 0.94 -21.94 0.07
CA PRO A 13 0.67 -20.68 0.72
C PRO A 13 1.17 -19.46 -0.07
N ILE A 14 2.28 -19.59 -0.78
CA ILE A 14 2.85 -18.51 -1.59
C ILE A 14 2.03 -18.30 -2.86
N ASP A 15 1.74 -19.39 -3.58
CA ASP A 15 0.95 -19.37 -4.81
C ASP A 15 -0.43 -18.72 -4.57
N ARG A 16 -1.16 -19.19 -3.54
CA ARG A 16 -2.45 -18.59 -3.16
C ARG A 16 -2.35 -17.12 -2.76
N GLY A 17 -1.30 -16.74 -2.05
CA GLY A 17 -1.05 -15.35 -1.66
C GLY A 17 -0.81 -14.45 -2.87
N VAL A 18 -0.02 -14.89 -3.84
CA VAL A 18 0.22 -14.17 -5.10
C VAL A 18 -1.08 -14.05 -5.90
N ALA A 19 -1.81 -15.15 -6.09
CA ALA A 19 -3.08 -15.14 -6.80
C ALA A 19 -4.08 -14.16 -6.16
N TYR A 20 -4.19 -14.15 -4.84
CA TYR A 20 -5.03 -13.21 -4.10
C TYR A 20 -4.64 -11.76 -4.39
N LEU A 21 -3.34 -11.42 -4.30
CA LEU A 21 -2.88 -10.06 -4.56
C LEU A 21 -3.15 -9.63 -6.01
N LEU A 22 -2.95 -10.53 -6.98
CA LEU A 22 -3.23 -10.22 -8.39
C LEU A 22 -4.74 -10.00 -8.65
N GLN A 23 -5.62 -10.74 -7.96
CA GLN A 23 -7.07 -10.61 -8.10
C GLN A 23 -7.64 -9.38 -7.38
N THR A 24 -6.98 -8.91 -6.32
CA THR A 24 -7.47 -7.81 -5.48
C THR A 24 -6.85 -6.47 -5.80
N GLN A 25 -6.01 -6.37 -6.85
CA GLN A 25 -5.48 -5.09 -7.30
C GLN A 25 -6.60 -4.21 -7.85
N GLU A 26 -6.70 -2.99 -7.36
CA GLU A 26 -7.68 -2.01 -7.82
C GLU A 26 -7.42 -1.57 -9.27
N ALA A 27 -8.45 -0.97 -9.88
CA ALA A 27 -8.38 -0.53 -11.27
C ALA A 27 -7.28 0.50 -11.52
N ASP A 28 -6.93 1.33 -10.56
CA ASP A 28 -5.85 2.33 -10.62
C ASP A 28 -4.45 1.74 -10.39
N GLY A 29 -4.36 0.53 -9.86
CA GLY A 29 -3.11 -0.17 -9.56
C GLY A 29 -2.76 -0.25 -8.08
N SER A 30 -3.55 0.36 -7.21
CA SER A 30 -3.39 0.29 -5.77
C SER A 30 -3.94 -1.01 -5.17
N TRP A 31 -3.77 -1.18 -3.87
CA TRP A 31 -4.47 -2.19 -3.07
C TRP A 31 -5.10 -1.54 -1.85
N TYR A 32 -6.35 -1.89 -1.60
CA TYR A 32 -7.01 -1.53 -0.37
C TYR A 32 -6.29 -2.16 0.83
N GLY A 33 -5.97 -1.34 1.83
CA GLY A 33 -5.35 -1.76 3.09
C GLY A 33 -6.32 -1.57 4.25
N ARG A 34 -6.41 -2.56 5.13
CA ARG A 34 -7.29 -2.48 6.31
C ARG A 34 -6.75 -1.57 7.40
N TRP A 35 -5.44 -1.39 7.45
CA TRP A 35 -4.72 -0.67 8.51
C TRP A 35 -3.77 0.36 7.91
N GLY A 36 -3.31 1.30 8.72
CA GLY A 36 -2.24 2.22 8.36
C GLY A 36 -2.63 3.31 7.36
N VAL A 37 -3.93 3.64 7.28
CA VAL A 37 -4.47 4.53 6.25
C VAL A 37 -3.85 4.23 4.90
N ASN A 38 -4.37 3.54 4.26
CA ASN A 38 -5.26 2.65 3.59
C ASN A 38 -4.53 2.16 2.32
N TYR A 39 -4.65 2.87 1.17
CA TYR A 39 -4.10 2.46 -0.13
C TYR A 39 -2.57 2.55 -0.21
N LEU A 40 -1.94 3.58 0.40
CA LEU A 40 -0.48 3.66 0.47
C LEU A 40 0.11 2.49 1.25
N TYR A 41 -0.46 2.19 2.40
CA TYR A 41 -0.01 1.10 3.24
C TYR A 41 -0.29 -0.27 2.59
N GLY A 42 -1.50 -0.48 2.06
CA GLY A 42 -1.89 -1.71 1.37
C GLY A 42 -1.00 -1.99 0.16
N SER A 43 -0.79 -0.98 -0.69
CA SER A 43 0.02 -1.11 -1.90
C SER A 43 1.49 -1.41 -1.59
N PHE A 44 2.09 -0.73 -0.62
CA PHE A 44 3.46 -1.01 -0.21
C PHE A 44 3.64 -2.45 0.29
N LEU A 45 2.70 -2.97 1.08
CA LEU A 45 2.78 -4.35 1.58
C LEU A 45 2.57 -5.38 0.45
N ALA A 46 1.59 -5.14 -0.44
CA ALA A 46 1.35 -5.99 -1.60
C ALA A 46 2.58 -6.07 -2.53
N LEU A 47 3.17 -4.93 -2.86
CA LEU A 47 4.39 -4.84 -3.68
C LEU A 47 5.56 -5.61 -3.06
N ARG A 48 5.79 -5.48 -1.75
CA ARG A 48 6.82 -6.24 -1.06
C ARG A 48 6.55 -7.76 -1.08
N GLY A 49 5.29 -8.15 -0.97
CA GLY A 49 4.88 -9.55 -1.09
C GLY A 49 5.13 -10.11 -2.48
N LEU A 50 4.64 -9.43 -3.51
CA LEU A 50 4.82 -9.81 -4.91
C LEU A 50 6.31 -9.84 -5.32
N ARG A 51 7.08 -8.84 -4.92
CA ARG A 51 8.53 -8.82 -5.20
C ARG A 51 9.27 -9.99 -4.55
N ALA A 52 8.91 -10.34 -3.32
CA ALA A 52 9.54 -11.43 -2.58
C ALA A 52 9.15 -12.83 -3.11
N SER A 53 8.04 -12.95 -3.84
CA SER A 53 7.62 -14.22 -4.45
C SER A 53 8.46 -14.58 -5.67
N HIS A 54 9.12 -13.60 -6.30
CA HIS A 54 9.83 -13.75 -7.58
C HIS A 54 8.94 -14.25 -8.74
N ASP A 55 7.62 -14.08 -8.61
CA ASP A 55 6.68 -14.47 -9.67
C ASP A 55 6.71 -13.47 -10.83
N ARG A 56 7.08 -13.98 -12.00
CA ARG A 56 7.17 -13.18 -13.23
C ARG A 56 5.80 -12.71 -13.73
N THR A 57 4.72 -13.41 -13.38
CA THR A 57 3.35 -13.02 -13.75
C THR A 57 2.90 -11.75 -13.02
N ALA A 58 3.51 -11.44 -11.88
CA ALA A 58 3.25 -10.23 -11.11
C ALA A 58 3.86 -8.95 -11.72
N SER A 59 4.71 -9.05 -12.74
CA SER A 59 5.45 -7.90 -13.29
C SER A 59 4.54 -6.75 -13.71
N ARG A 60 3.40 -7.05 -14.37
CA ARG A 60 2.44 -6.03 -14.80
C ARG A 60 1.75 -5.35 -13.61
N ALA A 61 1.39 -6.11 -12.58
CA ALA A 61 0.77 -5.58 -11.38
C ALA A 61 1.74 -4.67 -10.60
N ILE A 62 3.01 -5.10 -10.47
CA ILE A 62 4.08 -4.32 -9.84
C ILE A 62 4.30 -2.99 -10.61
N TRP A 63 4.39 -3.03 -11.94
CA TRP A 63 4.57 -1.84 -12.77
C TRP A 63 3.40 -0.86 -12.59
N LYS A 64 2.17 -1.35 -12.62
CA LYS A 64 0.95 -0.54 -12.48
C LYS A 64 0.90 0.14 -11.12
N ALA A 65 1.23 -0.57 -10.04
CA ALA A 65 1.29 -0.01 -8.71
C ALA A 65 2.41 1.03 -8.54
N GLY A 66 3.56 0.81 -9.17
CA GLY A 66 4.65 1.80 -9.18
C GLY A 66 4.19 3.12 -9.81
N ARG A 67 3.49 3.06 -10.93
CA ARG A 67 2.92 4.25 -11.57
C ARG A 67 1.88 4.95 -10.68
N TRP A 68 1.04 4.17 -10.00
CA TRP A 68 0.07 4.73 -9.07
C TRP A 68 0.76 5.46 -7.90
N ILE A 69 1.77 4.85 -7.25
CA ILE A 69 2.52 5.50 -6.17
C ILE A 69 3.13 6.83 -6.63
N VAL A 70 3.71 6.85 -7.84
CA VAL A 70 4.25 8.08 -8.43
C VAL A 70 3.16 9.15 -8.63
N SER A 71 1.99 8.74 -9.11
CA SER A 71 0.89 9.68 -9.43
C SER A 71 0.27 10.33 -8.19
N VAL A 72 0.39 9.72 -7.02
CA VAL A 72 -0.16 10.24 -5.75
C VAL A 72 0.90 10.89 -4.85
N GLN A 73 2.10 11.14 -5.36
CA GLN A 73 3.14 11.90 -4.65
C GLN A 73 2.76 13.37 -4.59
N ASN A 74 2.84 13.97 -3.41
CA ASN A 74 2.58 15.38 -3.21
C ASN A 74 3.68 16.28 -3.79
N ALA A 75 3.38 17.56 -3.97
CA ALA A 75 4.31 18.54 -4.53
C ALA A 75 5.58 18.73 -3.67
N ASP A 76 5.47 18.54 -2.35
CA ASP A 76 6.59 18.58 -1.41
C ASP A 76 7.52 17.36 -1.47
N GLY A 77 7.18 16.38 -2.29
CA GLY A 77 7.94 15.14 -2.46
C GLY A 77 7.54 14.01 -1.51
N GLY A 78 6.71 14.28 -0.50
CA GLY A 78 6.18 13.27 0.40
C GLY A 78 4.90 12.62 -0.12
N TRP A 79 4.32 11.78 0.72
CA TRP A 79 3.01 11.15 0.51
C TRP A 79 2.13 11.34 1.73
N GLY A 80 0.84 11.52 1.48
CA GLY A 80 -0.16 11.64 2.51
C GLY A 80 -1.53 11.16 2.02
N GLU A 81 -2.21 10.39 2.86
CA GLU A 81 -3.54 9.85 2.62
C GLU A 81 -4.45 10.13 3.79
N SER A 82 -5.68 10.54 3.50
CA SER A 82 -6.71 10.83 4.49
C SER A 82 -7.42 9.56 4.94
N CYS A 83 -7.86 9.53 6.21
CA CYS A 83 -8.78 8.50 6.70
C CYS A 83 -10.12 8.47 5.94
N ALA A 84 -10.48 9.53 5.22
CA ALA A 84 -11.65 9.56 4.34
C ALA A 84 -11.59 8.48 3.25
N SER A 85 -10.39 8.03 2.84
CA SER A 85 -10.19 6.93 1.89
C SER A 85 -10.94 5.65 2.28
N TYR A 86 -11.21 5.42 3.56
CA TYR A 86 -11.98 4.26 4.01
C TYR A 86 -13.47 4.36 3.65
N GLY A 87 -14.04 5.56 3.73
CA GLY A 87 -15.45 5.80 3.42
C GLY A 87 -15.72 5.98 1.94
N GLU A 88 -14.80 6.62 1.23
CA GLU A 88 -14.93 6.91 -0.20
C GLU A 88 -14.66 5.68 -1.10
N GLY A 89 -14.00 4.65 -0.57
CA GLY A 89 -13.60 3.48 -1.37
C GLY A 89 -12.57 3.80 -2.47
N ALA A 90 -11.86 4.93 -2.34
CA ALA A 90 -10.82 5.40 -3.24
C ALA A 90 -9.77 6.20 -2.45
N PHE A 91 -8.58 6.36 -3.00
CA PHE A 91 -7.53 7.18 -2.41
C PHE A 91 -7.97 8.65 -2.30
N VAL A 92 -7.86 9.20 -1.10
CA VAL A 92 -8.08 10.63 -0.82
C VAL A 92 -6.78 11.23 -0.33
N ALA A 93 -6.22 12.16 -1.09
CA ALA A 93 -4.96 12.82 -0.75
C ALA A 93 -5.07 13.65 0.54
N ALA A 94 -3.98 13.73 1.28
CA ALA A 94 -3.79 14.55 2.46
C ALA A 94 -2.38 15.15 2.48
N PRO A 95 -2.08 16.11 3.37
CA PRO A 95 -0.72 16.59 3.57
C PRO A 95 0.24 15.43 3.87
N SER A 96 1.46 15.54 3.38
CA SER A 96 2.49 14.52 3.55
C SER A 96 2.79 14.25 5.03
N THR A 97 2.97 12.98 5.35
CA THR A 97 3.46 12.56 6.66
C THR A 97 4.71 11.69 6.53
N PRO A 98 5.61 11.70 7.50
CA PRO A 98 6.82 10.89 7.43
C PRO A 98 6.53 9.39 7.30
N SER A 99 5.52 8.87 8.03
CA SER A 99 5.16 7.45 7.99
C SER A 99 4.59 7.02 6.63
N GLN A 100 3.71 7.84 6.03
CA GLN A 100 3.14 7.55 4.72
C GLN A 100 4.15 7.77 3.60
N THR A 101 5.04 8.75 3.76
CA THR A 101 6.19 8.93 2.86
C THR A 101 7.11 7.70 2.89
N ALA A 102 7.39 7.14 4.06
CA ALA A 102 8.14 5.89 4.15
C ALA A 102 7.43 4.72 3.44
N CYS A 103 6.09 4.63 3.52
CA CYS A 103 5.32 3.64 2.76
C CYS A 103 5.47 3.82 1.25
N GLY A 104 5.35 5.05 0.75
CA GLY A 104 5.55 5.38 -0.66
C GLY A 104 6.96 4.99 -1.15
N LEU A 105 8.00 5.36 -0.40
CA LEU A 105 9.39 5.01 -0.69
C LEU A 105 9.62 3.49 -0.73
N LEU A 106 9.14 2.77 0.28
CA LEU A 106 9.27 1.32 0.36
C LEU A 106 8.50 0.62 -0.77
N GLY A 107 7.37 1.19 -1.19
CA GLY A 107 6.62 0.73 -2.35
C GLY A 107 7.42 0.90 -3.65
N LEU A 108 7.98 2.08 -3.90
CA LEU A 108 8.81 2.35 -5.08
C LEU A 108 10.07 1.46 -5.12
N LEU A 109 10.77 1.30 -3.99
CA LEU A 109 11.91 0.39 -3.90
C LEU A 109 11.53 -1.04 -4.25
N ALA A 110 10.34 -1.50 -3.85
CA ALA A 110 9.86 -2.84 -4.18
C ALA A 110 9.58 -3.01 -5.69
N THR A 111 9.29 -1.94 -6.43
CA THR A 111 9.16 -2.01 -7.91
C THR A 111 10.50 -2.19 -8.63
N GLY A 112 11.61 -1.90 -7.97
CA GLY A 112 12.95 -1.89 -8.56
C GLY A 112 13.36 -0.56 -9.19
N GLN A 113 12.57 0.49 -9.04
CA GLN A 113 12.85 1.86 -9.56
C GLN A 113 13.75 2.64 -8.58
N VAL A 114 14.96 2.18 -8.37
CA VAL A 114 15.87 2.72 -7.34
C VAL A 114 16.48 4.09 -7.69
N GLU A 115 16.44 4.49 -8.96
CA GLU A 115 17.01 5.77 -9.46
C GLU A 115 15.93 6.77 -9.87
N SER A 116 14.69 6.59 -9.43
CA SER A 116 13.61 7.51 -9.81
C SER A 116 13.71 8.84 -9.06
N GLU A 117 13.43 9.94 -9.75
CA GLU A 117 13.36 11.29 -9.15
C GLU A 117 12.34 11.32 -7.99
N ASN A 118 11.23 10.61 -8.13
CA ASN A 118 10.21 10.51 -7.08
C ASN A 118 10.76 9.91 -5.79
N LEU A 119 11.66 8.92 -5.89
CA LEU A 119 12.31 8.31 -4.74
C LEU A 119 13.27 9.31 -4.07
N ILE A 120 14.05 10.04 -4.87
CA ILE A 120 14.97 11.09 -4.37
C ILE A 120 14.17 12.18 -3.64
N ARG A 121 13.09 12.67 -4.22
CA ARG A 121 12.22 13.68 -3.61
C ARG A 121 11.63 13.21 -2.29
N GLY A 122 11.13 11.98 -2.22
CA GLY A 122 10.59 11.41 -0.99
C GLY A 122 11.64 11.24 0.10
N ALA A 123 12.85 10.80 -0.26
CA ALA A 123 13.96 10.71 0.69
C ALA A 123 14.36 12.11 1.22
N ARG A 124 14.40 13.12 0.35
CA ARG A 124 14.66 14.50 0.74
C ARG A 124 13.59 15.02 1.71
N TYR A 125 12.31 14.79 1.44
CA TYR A 125 11.23 15.14 2.36
C TYR A 125 11.47 14.57 3.76
N LEU A 126 11.88 13.30 3.88
CA LEU A 126 12.19 12.71 5.19
C LEU A 126 13.37 13.37 5.87
N LEU A 127 14.44 13.67 5.12
CA LEU A 127 15.63 14.36 5.67
C LEU A 127 15.30 15.77 6.12
N ASP A 128 14.56 16.54 5.32
CA ASP A 128 14.22 17.93 5.61
C ASP A 128 13.22 18.08 6.78
N THR A 129 12.43 17.05 7.05
CA THR A 129 11.44 17.03 8.14
C THR A 129 11.93 16.31 9.40
N GLN A 130 13.13 15.71 9.36
CA GLN A 130 13.71 15.06 10.52
C GLN A 130 14.15 16.09 11.57
N ARG A 131 13.80 15.85 12.83
CA ARG A 131 14.23 16.68 13.97
C ARG A 131 15.69 16.41 14.33
N ALA A 132 16.29 17.32 15.06
CA ALA A 132 17.68 17.20 15.51
C ALA A 132 17.94 15.96 16.38
N ASP A 133 16.92 15.44 17.05
CA ASP A 133 16.97 14.21 17.83
C ASP A 133 16.80 12.92 17.00
N GLY A 134 16.67 13.04 15.68
CA GLY A 134 16.50 11.93 14.77
C GLY A 134 15.04 11.43 14.64
N THR A 135 14.10 12.03 15.35
CA THR A 135 12.68 11.68 15.26
C THR A 135 11.95 12.52 14.20
N TRP A 136 10.69 12.15 13.94
CA TRP A 136 9.75 12.94 13.15
C TRP A 136 8.52 13.28 13.98
N GLU A 137 7.91 14.41 13.66
CA GLU A 137 6.64 14.78 14.24
C GLU A 137 5.54 13.81 13.78
N THR A 138 4.85 13.22 14.75
CA THR A 138 3.69 12.40 14.45
C THR A 138 2.48 13.33 14.37
N THR A 139 2.17 13.80 13.17
CA THR A 139 0.99 14.63 12.89
C THR A 139 -0.30 13.82 12.78
N ALA A 140 -0.30 12.57 13.19
CA ALA A 140 -1.54 11.84 13.38
C ALA A 140 -2.28 12.45 14.56
N ARG A 141 -3.04 13.53 14.34
CA ARG A 141 -4.24 13.76 15.14
C ARG A 141 -5.13 12.56 14.90
N ILE A 142 -5.03 11.57 15.77
CA ILE A 142 -6.08 10.58 15.93
C ILE A 142 -7.31 11.42 16.27
N PRO A 143 -8.37 11.49 15.44
CA PRO A 143 -9.60 12.15 15.83
C PRO A 143 -9.99 11.59 17.19
N GLU A 144 -10.38 12.47 18.13
CA GLU A 144 -10.70 12.06 19.49
C GLU A 144 -11.60 10.83 19.49
N ALA A 145 -11.35 9.91 20.41
CA ALA A 145 -12.03 8.63 20.55
C ALA A 145 -13.56 8.85 20.62
N GLY A 146 -14.23 8.77 19.50
CA GLY A 146 -15.66 9.03 19.31
C GLY A 146 -16.09 8.94 17.85
N SER A 147 -15.17 9.10 16.91
CA SER A 147 -15.47 9.04 15.48
C SER A 147 -15.03 7.76 14.77
N TYR A 148 -14.50 6.77 15.48
CA TYR A 148 -14.38 5.42 14.94
C TYR A 148 -15.76 4.75 14.94
N ARG A 149 -16.63 5.14 14.02
CA ARG A 149 -17.61 4.18 13.56
C ARG A 149 -16.78 3.07 12.91
N LEU A 150 -16.81 1.90 13.52
CA LEU A 150 -16.46 0.66 12.85
C LEU A 150 -17.27 0.63 11.54
N PHE A 151 -16.67 1.08 10.45
CA PHE A 151 -17.28 0.93 9.14
C PHE A 151 -17.31 -0.57 8.87
N ALA A 152 -18.46 -1.17 9.14
CA ALA A 152 -18.79 -2.43 8.52
C ALA A 152 -18.61 -2.20 7.02
N SER A 153 -17.62 -2.86 6.43
CA SER A 153 -17.41 -2.86 4.98
C SER A 153 -18.75 -3.10 4.32
N PRO A 154 -19.24 -2.25 3.42
CA PRO A 154 -20.39 -2.60 2.62
C PRO A 154 -19.99 -3.87 1.88
N ARG A 155 -20.65 -4.99 2.17
CA ARG A 155 -20.52 -6.22 1.39
C ARG A 155 -20.78 -5.81 -0.06
N ARG A 156 -19.80 -5.97 -0.94
CA ARG A 156 -20.05 -5.90 -2.38
C ARG A 156 -21.19 -6.90 -2.65
N ALA A 157 -22.35 -6.39 -3.03
CA ALA A 157 -23.42 -7.22 -3.57
C ALA A 157 -22.87 -7.84 -4.87
N GLY A 158 -22.68 -9.15 -4.88
CA GLY A 158 -22.28 -9.87 -6.08
C GLY A 158 -21.18 -10.91 -5.85
N THR A 159 -21.41 -11.87 -4.98
CA THR A 159 -20.85 -13.22 -5.12
C THR A 159 -21.97 -14.21 -4.85
N THR A 160 -22.39 -14.82 -5.93
CA THR A 160 -23.34 -15.91 -6.05
C THR A 160 -23.07 -17.01 -5.03
N ASP A 161 -24.16 -17.42 -4.39
CA ASP A 161 -24.27 -18.61 -3.58
C ASP A 161 -23.69 -19.84 -4.31
N LEU A 162 -22.72 -20.48 -3.69
CA LEU A 162 -22.35 -21.84 -4.06
C LEU A 162 -23.46 -22.76 -3.56
N PRO A 163 -24.03 -23.65 -4.42
CA PRO A 163 -25.02 -24.59 -3.97
C PRO A 163 -24.40 -25.61 -3.01
N ALA A 164 -25.08 -25.84 -1.89
CA ALA A 164 -24.79 -26.93 -1.00
C ALA A 164 -25.01 -28.24 -1.78
N SER A 165 -23.94 -28.97 -2.01
CA SER A 165 -24.05 -30.35 -2.53
C SER A 165 -24.44 -31.27 -1.42
N ALA A 166 -25.49 -32.00 -1.70
CA ALA A 166 -25.99 -33.15 -0.94
C ALA A 166 -24.97 -34.30 -0.86
#